data_44508b929e02bbc7a1dacf7b759ccfd3
#
_entry.id   44508b929e02bbc7a1dacf7b759ccfd3
#
_cell.length_a   1.000
_cell.length_b   1.000
_cell.length_c   1.000
_cell.angle_alpha   90.00
_cell.angle_beta   90.00
_cell.angle_gamma   90.00
#
_symmetry.space_group_name_H-M   'P 1'
#
loop_
_entity.id
_entity.type
_entity.pdbx_description
1 polymer ?
#
loop_
_entity_poly.entity_id
_entity_poly.type
_entity_poly.pdbx_seq_one_letter_code
_entity_poly.pdbx_strand_id
1 'polypeptide(L)'
;MNVLLTGFFGHRNLGDDLLLSQALQRVPKHYQLYIYWPAGGDAEALPFQRIRPFTMVHSWKEALRHRYRLFIYAGGGLFPSRTFGVRSLISGLLQGLTARHKALNGVGIVPKQPRRWFDLFLRTFDYCSVRDEISRKFVSEITPNVVNCGDLYWGAPLKDKALCLKNIGGGKKLVVCLANPFSATEKKDIRIQRRYELLVKQMTTIITETKSLGYLIHYMPFYMGSDEKFICDVQNFLGSHDKILRQGKDYELDTIDQLFASYDAGICMRFHSILLAVKNNVPCLAICYDHKSEQLLQEAGLSEYGIRYGIRTNEFFGEECDMDDTLLRQVLERALGDPHAFQSKALPFAQRKHQAVIDNYEQLFQLL
;
A
#
# COMPACT_ATOMS: atom_id res chain seq x y z
N MET A 1 -25.90 -6.33 -13.95
CA MET A 1 -25.84 -4.95 -13.42
C MET A 1 -24.39 -4.50 -13.43
N ASN A 2 -24.12 -3.19 -13.64
CA ASN A 2 -22.76 -2.66 -13.83
C ASN A 2 -22.23 -2.02 -12.54
N VAL A 3 -20.94 -2.25 -12.25
CA VAL A 3 -20.21 -1.59 -11.18
C VAL A 3 -18.99 -0.89 -11.78
N LEU A 4 -18.77 0.40 -11.46
CA LEU A 4 -17.58 1.15 -11.85
C LEU A 4 -16.64 1.28 -10.67
N LEU A 5 -15.42 0.81 -10.83
CA LEU A 5 -14.32 0.99 -9.88
C LEU A 5 -13.39 2.10 -10.35
N THR A 6 -12.95 2.94 -9.43
CA THR A 6 -11.87 3.92 -9.65
C THR A 6 -10.87 3.89 -8.52
N GLY A 7 -9.60 4.14 -8.84
CA GLY A 7 -8.48 4.12 -7.92
C GLY A 7 -7.20 4.58 -8.61
N PHE A 8 -6.05 4.43 -7.97
CA PHE A 8 -4.74 4.73 -8.56
C PHE A 8 -4.20 3.53 -9.34
N PHE A 9 -5.01 3.04 -10.30
CA PHE A 9 -4.72 1.83 -11.06
C PHE A 9 -3.90 2.10 -12.33
N GLY A 10 -3.06 1.14 -12.76
CA GLY A 10 -2.26 1.24 -13.98
C GLY A 10 -0.99 2.09 -13.84
N HIS A 11 -0.60 2.48 -12.63
CA HIS A 11 0.58 3.29 -12.37
C HIS A 11 1.82 2.48 -11.96
N ARG A 12 1.78 1.15 -12.10
CA ARG A 12 2.86 0.22 -11.71
C ARG A 12 3.27 0.38 -10.24
N ASN A 13 2.27 0.62 -9.38
CA ASN A 13 2.42 0.65 -7.94
C ASN A 13 1.82 -0.63 -7.37
N LEU A 14 2.67 -1.55 -6.95
CA LEU A 14 2.27 -2.87 -6.45
C LEU A 14 1.21 -2.77 -5.33
N GLY A 15 1.29 -1.75 -4.46
CA GLY A 15 0.30 -1.55 -3.40
C GLY A 15 -1.10 -1.29 -3.93
N ASP A 16 -1.24 -0.41 -4.92
CA ASP A 16 -2.54 -0.12 -5.55
C ASP A 16 -3.00 -1.29 -6.43
N ASP A 17 -2.07 -2.04 -7.02
CA ASP A 17 -2.35 -3.26 -7.76
C ASP A 17 -2.94 -4.35 -6.86
N LEU A 18 -2.45 -4.49 -5.63
CA LEU A 18 -3.00 -5.39 -4.62
C LEU A 18 -4.42 -4.99 -4.20
N LEU A 19 -4.69 -3.69 -4.05
CA LEU A 19 -6.03 -3.18 -3.77
C LEU A 19 -7.02 -3.50 -4.90
N LEU A 20 -6.61 -3.31 -6.15
CA LEU A 20 -7.44 -3.67 -7.31
C LEU A 20 -7.70 -5.18 -7.36
N SER A 21 -6.65 -6.00 -7.20
CA SER A 21 -6.78 -7.46 -7.15
C SER A 21 -7.83 -7.89 -6.12
N GLN A 22 -7.81 -7.28 -4.94
CA GLN A 22 -8.77 -7.56 -3.88
C GLN A 22 -10.19 -7.11 -4.24
N ALA A 23 -10.35 -5.92 -4.81
CA ALA A 23 -11.65 -5.43 -5.26
C ALA A 23 -12.27 -6.33 -6.35
N LEU A 24 -11.46 -6.81 -7.30
CA LEU A 24 -11.90 -7.75 -8.34
C LEU A 24 -12.42 -9.07 -7.77
N GLN A 25 -11.80 -9.59 -6.71
CA GLN A 25 -12.23 -10.83 -6.05
C GLN A 25 -13.48 -10.65 -5.21
N ARG A 26 -13.70 -9.46 -4.62
CA ARG A 26 -14.79 -9.20 -3.67
C ARG A 26 -16.07 -8.71 -4.29
N VAL A 27 -16.03 -8.00 -5.42
CA VAL A 27 -17.27 -7.63 -6.10
C VAL A 27 -18.02 -8.89 -6.56
N PRO A 28 -19.32 -9.07 -6.24
CA PRO A 28 -20.06 -10.28 -6.59
C PRO A 28 -20.00 -10.62 -8.09
N LYS A 29 -19.83 -11.90 -8.42
CA LYS A 29 -19.53 -12.37 -9.79
C LYS A 29 -20.59 -12.04 -10.84
N HIS A 30 -21.85 -11.86 -10.42
CA HIS A 30 -22.95 -11.53 -11.32
C HIS A 30 -22.97 -10.06 -11.80
N TYR A 31 -22.11 -9.19 -11.23
CA TYR A 31 -21.93 -7.82 -11.71
C TYR A 31 -20.92 -7.74 -12.83
N GLN A 32 -21.23 -6.98 -13.87
CA GLN A 32 -20.27 -6.59 -14.90
C GLN A 32 -19.41 -5.45 -14.35
N LEU A 33 -18.09 -5.62 -14.43
CA LEU A 33 -17.12 -4.65 -13.92
C LEU A 33 -16.66 -3.71 -15.02
N TYR A 34 -16.59 -2.44 -14.66
CA TYR A 34 -15.93 -1.37 -15.39
C TYR A 34 -14.86 -0.79 -14.49
N ILE A 35 -13.69 -0.55 -15.03
CA ILE A 35 -12.58 0.05 -14.27
C ILE A 35 -12.11 1.32 -14.97
N TYR A 36 -12.12 2.42 -14.22
CA TYR A 36 -11.55 3.67 -14.69
C TYR A 36 -10.02 3.55 -14.76
N TRP A 37 -9.50 3.55 -15.98
CA TRP A 37 -8.10 3.26 -16.31
C TRP A 37 -7.48 4.38 -17.15
N PRO A 38 -7.27 5.59 -16.59
CA PRO A 38 -6.80 6.76 -17.35
C PRO A 38 -5.30 6.70 -17.67
N ALA A 39 -4.54 5.91 -16.93
CA ALA A 39 -3.11 5.71 -17.08
C ALA A 39 -2.81 4.24 -17.36
N GLY A 40 -1.76 3.99 -18.09
CA GLY A 40 -1.38 2.63 -18.48
C GLY A 40 -2.07 2.13 -19.72
N GLY A 41 -1.46 1.17 -20.38
CA GLY A 41 -1.97 0.50 -21.58
C GLY A 41 -2.65 -0.84 -21.24
N ASP A 42 -3.06 -1.53 -22.30
CA ASP A 42 -3.71 -2.84 -22.18
C ASP A 42 -2.81 -3.88 -21.52
N ALA A 43 -1.49 -3.77 -21.72
CA ALA A 43 -0.51 -4.71 -21.13
C ALA A 43 -0.50 -4.67 -19.60
N GLU A 44 -0.66 -3.49 -18.99
CA GLU A 44 -0.75 -3.33 -17.54
C GLU A 44 -2.07 -3.89 -16.96
N ALA A 45 -3.11 -3.99 -17.77
CA ALA A 45 -4.39 -4.55 -17.35
C ALA A 45 -4.44 -6.09 -17.40
N LEU A 46 -3.58 -6.73 -18.19
CA LEU A 46 -3.60 -8.19 -18.40
C LEU A 46 -3.55 -9.03 -17.11
N PRO A 47 -2.69 -8.74 -16.12
CA PRO A 47 -2.66 -9.51 -14.87
C PRO A 47 -4.02 -9.50 -14.15
N PHE A 48 -4.71 -8.36 -14.16
CA PHE A 48 -6.00 -8.18 -13.50
C PHE A 48 -7.14 -8.83 -14.28
N GLN A 49 -7.10 -8.79 -15.61
CA GLN A 49 -8.04 -9.46 -16.50
C GLN A 49 -8.05 -10.99 -16.30
N ARG A 50 -6.89 -11.59 -15.93
CA ARG A 50 -6.79 -13.01 -15.56
C ARG A 50 -7.49 -13.32 -14.23
N ILE A 51 -7.51 -12.37 -13.28
CA ILE A 51 -8.23 -12.52 -12.01
C ILE A 51 -9.74 -12.49 -12.29
N ARG A 52 -10.17 -11.48 -13.04
CA ARG A 52 -11.56 -11.31 -13.45
C ARG A 52 -11.67 -10.40 -14.67
N PRO A 53 -12.43 -10.77 -15.70
CA PRO A 53 -12.71 -9.91 -16.85
C PRO A 53 -13.41 -8.61 -16.43
N PHE A 54 -13.03 -7.49 -17.04
CA PHE A 54 -13.64 -6.18 -16.87
C PHE A 54 -13.53 -5.34 -18.14
N THR A 55 -14.35 -4.30 -18.25
CA THR A 55 -14.27 -3.29 -19.31
C THR A 55 -13.45 -2.10 -18.80
N MET A 56 -12.40 -1.73 -19.53
CA MET A 56 -11.64 -0.51 -19.25
C MET A 56 -12.40 0.73 -19.70
N VAL A 57 -12.31 1.79 -18.91
CA VAL A 57 -12.88 3.12 -19.20
C VAL A 57 -11.76 4.14 -19.08
N HIS A 58 -11.36 4.73 -20.19
CA HIS A 58 -10.17 5.60 -20.24
C HIS A 58 -10.47 7.08 -19.99
N SER A 59 -11.74 7.47 -19.99
CA SER A 59 -12.14 8.86 -19.75
C SER A 59 -13.51 8.95 -19.08
N TRP A 60 -13.75 10.09 -18.38
CA TRP A 60 -15.06 10.36 -17.82
C TRP A 60 -16.16 10.45 -18.90
N LYS A 61 -15.84 10.88 -20.14
CA LYS A 61 -16.78 10.91 -21.27
C LYS A 61 -17.24 9.50 -21.65
N GLU A 62 -16.34 8.54 -21.59
CA GLU A 62 -16.65 7.14 -21.84
C GLU A 62 -17.47 6.55 -20.68
N ALA A 63 -17.10 6.88 -19.42
CA ALA A 63 -17.88 6.49 -18.25
C ALA A 63 -19.35 6.93 -18.36
N LEU A 64 -19.62 8.14 -18.85
CA LEU A 64 -20.99 8.67 -19.01
C LEU A 64 -21.84 7.92 -20.06
N ARG A 65 -21.25 7.08 -20.93
CA ARG A 65 -21.99 6.26 -21.90
C ARG A 65 -22.66 5.06 -21.27
N HIS A 66 -22.32 4.72 -20.03
CA HIS A 66 -22.84 3.56 -19.32
C HIS A 66 -23.66 3.98 -18.10
N ARG A 67 -24.56 3.07 -17.66
CA ARG A 67 -25.30 3.21 -16.41
C ARG A 67 -24.76 2.21 -15.39
N TYR A 68 -24.44 2.68 -14.18
CA TYR A 68 -23.89 1.84 -13.13
C TYR A 68 -24.88 1.72 -11.96
N ARG A 69 -24.92 0.55 -11.35
CA ARG A 69 -25.62 0.36 -10.10
C ARG A 69 -24.84 0.98 -8.95
N LEU A 70 -23.51 0.82 -8.97
CA LEU A 70 -22.62 1.29 -7.94
C LEU A 70 -21.33 1.86 -8.57
N PHE A 71 -20.89 3.00 -8.05
CA PHE A 71 -19.62 3.63 -8.31
C PHE A 71 -18.77 3.56 -7.05
N ILE A 72 -17.57 3.01 -7.12
CA ILE A 72 -16.69 2.79 -5.97
C ILE A 72 -15.33 3.46 -6.18
N TYR A 73 -14.94 4.31 -5.25
CA TYR A 73 -13.54 4.63 -5.04
C TYR A 73 -12.92 3.52 -4.18
N ALA A 74 -12.02 2.72 -4.76
CA ALA A 74 -11.50 1.49 -4.16
C ALA A 74 -10.09 1.69 -3.60
N GLY A 75 -10.01 1.93 -2.30
CA GLY A 75 -8.78 1.90 -1.51
C GLY A 75 -7.74 2.98 -1.81
N GLY A 76 -6.60 2.87 -1.14
CA GLY A 76 -5.44 3.71 -1.37
C GLY A 76 -5.50 5.12 -0.78
N GLY A 77 -4.42 5.88 -0.96
CA GLY A 77 -4.33 7.30 -0.59
C GLY A 77 -4.79 8.21 -1.72
N LEU A 78 -6.04 8.08 -2.15
CA LEU A 78 -6.58 8.71 -3.36
C LEU A 78 -6.77 10.22 -3.27
N PHE A 79 -6.82 10.75 -2.06
CA PHE A 79 -7.09 12.18 -1.83
C PHE A 79 -5.93 12.86 -1.11
N PRO A 80 -4.77 13.03 -1.80
CA PRO A 80 -3.70 13.85 -1.27
C PRO A 80 -4.18 15.30 -1.26
N SER A 81 -4.03 15.92 -0.16
CA SER A 81 -4.54 17.23 0.18
C SER A 81 -4.19 18.39 -0.75
N ARG A 82 -3.03 18.32 -1.41
CA ARG A 82 -2.52 19.43 -2.25
C ARG A 82 -3.17 19.53 -3.62
N THR A 83 -3.75 18.45 -4.12
CA THR A 83 -4.19 18.37 -5.53
C THR A 83 -5.69 18.29 -5.73
N PHE A 84 -6.48 18.17 -4.64
CA PHE A 84 -7.94 18.11 -4.76
C PHE A 84 -8.53 19.52 -4.93
N GLY A 85 -8.72 19.92 -6.16
CA GLY A 85 -9.32 21.18 -6.54
C GLY A 85 -10.65 21.00 -7.25
N VAL A 86 -11.21 22.09 -7.74
CA VAL A 86 -12.49 22.10 -8.48
C VAL A 86 -12.50 21.12 -9.66
N ARG A 87 -11.38 20.97 -10.35
CA ARG A 87 -11.26 19.99 -11.47
C ARG A 87 -11.41 18.55 -10.99
N SER A 88 -10.77 18.20 -9.88
CA SER A 88 -10.88 16.85 -9.28
C SER A 88 -12.29 16.57 -8.79
N LEU A 89 -12.94 17.57 -8.16
CA LEU A 89 -14.33 17.51 -7.75
C LEU A 89 -15.24 17.24 -8.97
N ILE A 90 -15.12 18.05 -10.02
CA ILE A 90 -15.94 17.93 -11.24
C ILE A 90 -15.71 16.53 -11.87
N SER A 91 -14.46 16.09 -12.01
CA SER A 91 -14.15 14.75 -12.56
C SER A 91 -14.78 13.63 -11.73
N GLY A 92 -14.64 13.68 -10.42
CA GLY A 92 -15.24 12.69 -9.52
C GLY A 92 -16.77 12.70 -9.54
N LEU A 93 -17.39 13.88 -9.58
CA LEU A 93 -18.83 14.00 -9.71
C LEU A 93 -19.32 13.47 -11.05
N LEU A 94 -18.65 13.80 -12.16
CA LEU A 94 -19.01 13.33 -13.51
C LEU A 94 -18.93 11.80 -13.60
N GLN A 95 -17.90 11.18 -13.05
CA GLN A 95 -17.77 9.72 -12.99
C GLN A 95 -18.97 9.07 -12.26
N GLY A 96 -19.43 9.72 -11.17
CA GLY A 96 -20.53 9.22 -10.36
C GLY A 96 -21.93 9.57 -10.87
N LEU A 97 -22.10 10.48 -11.88
CA LEU A 97 -23.42 10.95 -12.32
C LEU A 97 -24.32 9.84 -12.89
N THR A 98 -23.73 8.80 -13.47
CA THR A 98 -24.46 7.69 -14.07
C THR A 98 -24.65 6.50 -13.13
N ALA A 99 -24.19 6.63 -11.88
CA ALA A 99 -24.33 5.61 -10.84
C ALA A 99 -25.55 5.90 -9.96
N ARG A 100 -26.27 4.83 -9.59
CA ARG A 100 -27.38 4.93 -8.63
C ARG A 100 -26.88 5.11 -7.22
N HIS A 101 -25.80 4.42 -6.85
CA HIS A 101 -25.15 4.53 -5.54
C HIS A 101 -23.65 4.83 -5.70
N LYS A 102 -23.09 5.51 -4.71
CA LYS A 102 -21.68 5.90 -4.68
C LYS A 102 -21.05 5.51 -3.35
N ALA A 103 -19.86 4.93 -3.40
CA ALA A 103 -19.15 4.50 -2.21
C ALA A 103 -17.68 4.93 -2.21
N LEU A 104 -17.21 5.39 -1.07
CA LEU A 104 -15.81 5.38 -0.70
C LEU A 104 -15.52 4.07 0.03
N ASN A 105 -14.54 3.31 -0.43
CA ASN A 105 -14.25 2.00 0.11
C ASN A 105 -12.78 1.88 0.52
N GLY A 106 -12.52 1.88 1.83
CA GLY A 106 -11.18 1.73 2.42
C GLY A 106 -10.18 2.83 2.04
N VAL A 107 -10.64 4.07 1.90
CA VAL A 107 -9.83 5.18 1.38
C VAL A 107 -9.08 5.88 2.50
N GLY A 108 -7.78 6.16 2.28
CA GLY A 108 -6.99 7.04 3.13
C GLY A 108 -7.16 8.50 2.74
N ILE A 109 -7.48 9.34 3.71
CA ILE A 109 -7.72 10.77 3.51
C ILE A 109 -6.83 11.57 4.43
N VAL A 110 -6.07 12.51 3.87
CA VAL A 110 -5.26 13.44 4.65
C VAL A 110 -5.99 14.78 4.76
N PRO A 111 -6.35 15.20 5.99
CA PRO A 111 -7.06 16.46 6.19
C PRO A 111 -6.17 17.65 5.81
N LYS A 112 -6.63 18.50 4.89
CA LYS A 112 -6.01 19.79 4.56
C LYS A 112 -7.01 20.85 4.09
N GLN A 113 -6.57 22.09 4.15
CA GLN A 113 -7.28 23.26 3.67
C GLN A 113 -6.95 23.56 2.19
N PRO A 114 -7.92 24.09 1.39
CA PRO A 114 -9.31 24.39 1.74
C PRO A 114 -10.23 23.17 1.66
N ARG A 115 -11.05 22.94 2.70
CA ARG A 115 -11.96 21.79 2.84
C ARG A 115 -13.22 21.89 1.97
N ARG A 116 -13.71 23.08 1.67
CA ARG A 116 -15.06 23.36 1.12
C ARG A 116 -15.47 22.43 -0.05
N TRP A 117 -14.63 22.28 -1.06
CA TRP A 117 -14.94 21.46 -2.23
C TRP A 117 -14.88 19.97 -1.92
N PHE A 118 -13.98 19.60 -1.03
CA PHE A 118 -13.83 18.22 -0.61
C PHE A 118 -14.99 17.77 0.29
N ASP A 119 -15.43 18.61 1.20
CA ASP A 119 -16.60 18.35 2.05
C ASP A 119 -17.87 18.15 1.20
N LEU A 120 -18.09 19.01 0.19
CA LEU A 120 -19.18 18.84 -0.76
C LEU A 120 -19.07 17.50 -1.54
N PHE A 121 -17.89 17.13 -1.95
CA PHE A 121 -17.65 15.87 -2.62
C PHE A 121 -17.98 14.68 -1.71
N LEU A 122 -17.49 14.67 -0.48
CA LEU A 122 -17.74 13.58 0.47
C LEU A 122 -19.23 13.40 0.78
N ARG A 123 -20.01 14.48 0.85
CA ARG A 123 -21.47 14.40 1.06
C ARG A 123 -22.24 13.74 -0.07
N THR A 124 -21.63 13.49 -1.22
CA THR A 124 -22.28 12.82 -2.35
C THR A 124 -22.25 11.29 -2.29
N PHE A 125 -21.58 10.72 -1.29
CA PHE A 125 -21.45 9.28 -1.13
C PHE A 125 -22.51 8.71 -0.20
N ASP A 126 -23.11 7.58 -0.61
CA ASP A 126 -24.10 6.84 0.16
C ASP A 126 -23.43 5.93 1.20
N TYR A 127 -22.19 5.55 0.95
CA TYR A 127 -21.39 4.70 1.84
C TYR A 127 -19.97 5.23 1.94
N CYS A 128 -19.43 5.29 3.15
CA CYS A 128 -18.07 5.75 3.41
C CYS A 128 -17.34 4.80 4.34
N SER A 129 -16.34 4.10 3.81
CA SER A 129 -15.35 3.43 4.65
C SER A 129 -13.95 3.95 4.38
N VAL A 130 -13.16 3.97 5.43
CA VAL A 130 -11.80 4.52 5.41
C VAL A 130 -10.82 3.50 6.01
N ARG A 131 -9.53 3.68 5.71
CA ARG A 131 -8.52 2.69 6.10
C ARG A 131 -7.90 2.94 7.47
N ASP A 132 -8.04 4.14 8.04
CA ASP A 132 -7.34 4.54 9.26
C ASP A 132 -8.19 5.48 10.12
N GLU A 133 -7.80 5.61 11.40
CA GLU A 133 -8.54 6.38 12.37
C GLU A 133 -8.46 7.90 12.13
N ILE A 134 -7.37 8.40 11.54
CA ILE A 134 -7.23 9.81 11.16
C ILE A 134 -8.26 10.17 10.10
N SER A 135 -8.34 9.33 9.06
CA SER A 135 -9.35 9.46 8.00
C SER A 135 -10.77 9.37 8.56
N ARG A 136 -11.01 8.42 9.50
CA ARG A 136 -12.33 8.25 10.12
C ARG A 136 -12.77 9.49 10.88
N LYS A 137 -11.92 10.02 11.75
CA LYS A 137 -12.21 11.26 12.51
C LYS A 137 -12.55 12.41 11.57
N PHE A 138 -11.72 12.60 10.54
CA PHE A 138 -11.93 13.67 9.56
C PHE A 138 -13.24 13.54 8.79
N VAL A 139 -13.55 12.35 8.25
CA VAL A 139 -14.76 12.14 7.45
C VAL A 139 -16.02 12.17 8.30
N SER A 140 -15.97 11.72 9.56
CA SER A 140 -17.10 11.75 10.49
C SER A 140 -17.59 13.15 10.84
N GLU A 141 -16.74 14.17 10.68
CA GLU A 141 -17.16 15.58 10.82
C GLU A 141 -18.04 16.05 9.65
N ILE A 142 -18.02 15.35 8.52
CA ILE A 142 -18.65 15.76 7.27
C ILE A 142 -19.87 14.91 6.94
N THR A 143 -19.78 13.61 7.15
CA THR A 143 -20.83 12.64 6.88
C THR A 143 -20.96 11.65 8.03
N PRO A 144 -22.19 11.25 8.44
CA PRO A 144 -22.39 10.25 9.48
C PRO A 144 -22.04 8.83 8.96
N ASN A 145 -21.93 7.88 9.89
CA ASN A 145 -21.80 6.44 9.61
C ASN A 145 -20.55 6.05 8.81
N VAL A 146 -19.39 6.60 9.20
CA VAL A 146 -18.11 6.25 8.60
C VAL A 146 -17.51 5.02 9.25
N VAL A 147 -17.22 4.00 8.45
CA VAL A 147 -16.61 2.75 8.89
C VAL A 147 -15.08 2.83 8.76
N ASN A 148 -14.34 2.47 9.81
CA ASN A 148 -12.91 2.21 9.69
C ASN A 148 -12.69 0.72 9.45
N CYS A 149 -12.53 0.34 8.19
CA CYS A 149 -12.33 -1.06 7.80
C CYS A 149 -10.86 -1.48 7.71
N GLY A 150 -9.94 -0.53 7.77
CA GLY A 150 -8.54 -0.80 7.45
C GLY A 150 -8.26 -0.71 5.94
N ASP A 151 -7.02 -0.98 5.57
CA ASP A 151 -6.65 -1.09 4.16
C ASP A 151 -7.32 -2.32 3.52
N LEU A 152 -7.86 -2.19 2.32
CA LEU A 152 -8.64 -3.25 1.69
C LEU A 152 -7.85 -4.53 1.44
N TYR A 153 -6.53 -4.46 1.38
CA TYR A 153 -5.70 -5.64 1.17
C TYR A 153 -5.69 -6.58 2.39
N TRP A 154 -6.10 -6.15 3.58
CA TRP A 154 -6.35 -7.06 4.69
C TRP A 154 -7.42 -8.10 4.37
N GLY A 155 -8.33 -7.83 3.43
CA GLY A 155 -9.36 -8.78 2.97
C GLY A 155 -8.82 -9.97 2.17
N ALA A 156 -7.57 -9.94 1.69
CA ALA A 156 -6.94 -11.09 1.05
C ALA A 156 -6.76 -12.25 2.07
N PRO A 157 -6.91 -13.53 1.65
CA PRO A 157 -6.81 -14.66 2.55
C PRO A 157 -5.51 -14.65 3.36
N LEU A 158 -5.63 -14.94 4.65
CA LEU A 158 -4.48 -15.13 5.51
C LEU A 158 -3.81 -16.47 5.16
N LYS A 159 -2.49 -16.49 5.07
CA LYS A 159 -1.71 -17.69 4.75
C LYS A 159 -1.13 -18.33 6.01
N ASP A 160 -1.12 -19.63 6.03
CA ASP A 160 -0.40 -20.37 7.08
C ASP A 160 1.10 -20.37 6.74
N LYS A 161 1.87 -19.62 7.51
CA LYS A 161 3.32 -19.52 7.35
C LYS A 161 4.00 -20.87 7.44
N ALA A 162 3.55 -21.79 8.30
CA ALA A 162 4.14 -23.11 8.45
C ALA A 162 4.04 -23.95 7.17
N LEU A 163 2.95 -23.81 6.42
CA LEU A 163 2.79 -24.47 5.12
C LEU A 163 3.66 -23.83 4.03
N CYS A 164 3.87 -22.52 4.09
CA CYS A 164 4.71 -21.81 3.11
C CYS A 164 6.20 -22.14 3.26
N LEU A 165 6.69 -22.28 4.48
CA LEU A 165 8.11 -22.60 4.76
C LEU A 165 8.51 -24.02 4.37
N LYS A 166 7.60 -25.00 4.42
CA LYS A 166 7.89 -26.42 4.10
C LYS A 166 8.35 -26.64 2.66
N ASN A 167 8.09 -25.72 1.75
CA ASN A 167 8.35 -25.90 0.32
C ASN A 167 9.64 -25.22 -0.18
N ILE A 168 10.44 -24.62 0.71
CA ILE A 168 11.59 -23.81 0.29
C ILE A 168 12.83 -24.26 1.07
N GLY A 169 13.62 -25.14 0.46
CA GLY A 169 14.88 -25.62 1.02
C GLY A 169 15.94 -24.51 1.11
N GLY A 170 16.74 -24.56 2.18
CA GLY A 170 18.09 -24.03 2.24
C GLY A 170 18.26 -22.56 2.54
N GLY A 171 18.64 -22.24 3.79
CA GLY A 171 19.16 -20.94 4.23
C GLY A 171 18.08 -19.92 4.62
N LYS A 172 18.47 -18.98 5.46
CA LYS A 172 17.62 -17.86 5.88
C LYS A 172 17.45 -16.86 4.73
N LYS A 173 16.22 -16.38 4.51
CA LYS A 173 15.87 -15.43 3.43
C LYS A 173 15.33 -14.13 4.00
N LEU A 174 15.77 -13.01 3.45
CA LEU A 174 15.31 -11.69 3.82
C LEU A 174 14.77 -10.95 2.60
N VAL A 175 13.56 -10.40 2.71
CA VAL A 175 12.99 -9.51 1.70
C VAL A 175 13.34 -8.06 2.01
N VAL A 176 13.79 -7.33 1.00
CA VAL A 176 14.17 -5.90 1.10
C VAL A 176 13.30 -5.07 0.17
N CYS A 177 12.41 -4.29 0.76
CA CYS A 177 11.44 -3.44 0.07
C CYS A 177 11.79 -1.97 0.29
N LEU A 178 12.81 -1.50 -0.41
CA LEU A 178 13.27 -0.11 -0.31
C LEU A 178 12.37 0.83 -1.10
N ALA A 179 12.23 2.05 -0.62
CA ALA A 179 11.54 3.13 -1.30
C ALA A 179 12.41 4.37 -1.41
N ASN A 180 12.30 5.07 -2.51
CA ASN A 180 12.87 6.40 -2.63
C ASN A 180 11.87 7.43 -2.05
N PRO A 181 12.14 8.00 -0.87
CA PRO A 181 11.23 8.96 -0.24
C PRO A 181 11.28 10.35 -0.88
N PHE A 182 12.24 10.62 -1.77
CA PHE A 182 12.49 11.92 -2.38
C PHE A 182 11.94 12.02 -3.80
N SER A 183 11.25 13.10 -4.11
CA SER A 183 10.78 13.36 -5.47
C SER A 183 11.93 13.78 -6.41
N ALA A 184 11.71 13.68 -7.73
CA ALA A 184 12.70 14.09 -8.72
C ALA A 184 13.03 15.59 -8.66
N THR A 185 12.07 16.42 -8.28
CA THR A 185 12.25 17.88 -8.13
C THR A 185 13.04 18.24 -6.90
N GLU A 186 12.83 17.53 -5.80
CA GLU A 186 13.53 17.71 -4.53
C GLU A 186 15.01 17.33 -4.63
N LYS A 187 15.36 16.36 -5.45
CA LYS A 187 16.75 15.92 -5.69
C LYS A 187 17.68 17.00 -6.25
N LYS A 188 17.16 18.16 -6.66
CA LYS A 188 17.97 19.33 -7.04
C LYS A 188 18.50 20.12 -5.84
N ASP A 189 17.94 19.93 -4.64
CA ASP A 189 18.45 20.55 -3.40
C ASP A 189 19.63 19.72 -2.87
N ILE A 190 20.77 20.36 -2.66
CA ILE A 190 22.00 19.72 -2.16
C ILE A 190 21.81 19.04 -0.80
N ARG A 191 20.92 19.55 0.05
CA ARG A 191 20.62 18.95 1.36
C ARG A 191 19.88 17.62 1.16
N ILE A 192 18.97 17.56 0.21
CA ILE A 192 18.24 16.33 -0.14
C ILE A 192 19.19 15.32 -0.78
N GLN A 193 20.13 15.75 -1.61
CA GLN A 193 21.16 14.86 -2.18
C GLN A 193 21.99 14.20 -1.07
N ARG A 194 22.49 14.99 -0.11
CA ARG A 194 23.24 14.46 1.03
C ARG A 194 22.44 13.46 1.86
N ARG A 195 21.16 13.74 2.09
CA ARG A 195 20.27 12.81 2.82
C ARG A 195 20.02 11.53 2.02
N TYR A 196 19.88 11.63 0.71
CA TYR A 196 19.78 10.46 -0.16
C TYR A 196 21.03 9.59 -0.10
N GLU A 197 22.22 10.20 -0.19
CA GLU A 197 23.49 9.48 -0.08
C GLU A 197 23.66 8.82 1.30
N LEU A 198 23.28 9.52 2.37
CA LEU A 198 23.26 8.95 3.72
C LEU A 198 22.33 7.75 3.82
N LEU A 199 21.11 7.86 3.28
CA LEU A 199 20.14 6.76 3.25
C LEU A 199 20.69 5.55 2.48
N VAL A 200 21.31 5.75 1.30
CA VAL A 200 22.00 4.69 0.55
C VAL A 200 23.04 4.01 1.41
N LYS A 201 23.90 4.78 2.09
CA LYS A 201 24.96 4.25 2.96
C LYS A 201 24.37 3.44 4.12
N GLN A 202 23.34 3.95 4.79
CA GLN A 202 22.68 3.27 5.91
C GLN A 202 22.06 1.93 5.46
N MET A 203 21.34 1.93 4.33
CA MET A 203 20.78 0.70 3.77
C MET A 203 21.87 -0.31 3.39
N THR A 204 22.96 0.16 2.81
CA THR A 204 24.11 -0.67 2.50
C THR A 204 24.69 -1.34 3.74
N THR A 205 24.88 -0.57 4.83
CA THR A 205 25.44 -1.09 6.08
C THR A 205 24.58 -2.21 6.66
N ILE A 206 23.28 -1.99 6.84
CA ILE A 206 22.38 -3.00 7.43
C ILE A 206 22.21 -4.24 6.54
N ILE A 207 22.22 -4.08 5.21
CA ILE A 207 22.17 -5.21 4.27
C ILE A 207 23.46 -6.02 4.35
N THR A 208 24.64 -5.38 4.44
CA THR A 208 25.91 -6.06 4.64
C THR A 208 25.93 -6.86 5.95
N GLU A 209 25.49 -6.24 7.05
CA GLU A 209 25.36 -6.92 8.35
C GLU A 209 24.42 -8.11 8.26
N THR A 210 23.26 -7.97 7.59
CA THR A 210 22.29 -9.05 7.41
C THR A 210 22.87 -10.20 6.58
N LYS A 211 23.63 -9.91 5.53
CA LYS A 211 24.36 -10.92 4.72
C LYS A 211 25.40 -11.68 5.56
N SER A 212 26.13 -10.98 6.43
CA SER A 212 27.12 -11.62 7.31
C SER A 212 26.49 -12.60 8.30
N LEU A 213 25.19 -12.43 8.61
CA LEU A 213 24.40 -13.37 9.41
C LEU A 213 23.84 -14.55 8.59
N GLY A 214 24.23 -14.69 7.32
CA GLY A 214 23.86 -15.81 6.44
C GLY A 214 22.51 -15.66 5.74
N TYR A 215 21.92 -14.46 5.70
CA TYR A 215 20.68 -14.25 4.98
C TYR A 215 20.91 -14.06 3.48
N LEU A 216 20.11 -14.77 2.67
CA LEU A 216 19.95 -14.52 1.24
C LEU A 216 19.02 -13.34 1.04
N ILE A 217 19.48 -12.31 0.33
CA ILE A 217 18.73 -11.08 0.10
C ILE A 217 17.97 -11.15 -1.22
N HIS A 218 16.66 -10.84 -1.16
CA HIS A 218 15.83 -10.57 -2.32
C HIS A 218 15.24 -9.18 -2.24
N TYR A 219 15.44 -8.36 -3.27
CA TYR A 219 14.83 -7.04 -3.36
C TYR A 219 13.46 -7.12 -4.03
N MET A 220 12.48 -6.40 -3.50
CA MET A 220 11.14 -6.30 -4.07
C MET A 220 10.73 -4.83 -4.19
N PRO A 221 10.83 -4.21 -5.36
CA PRO A 221 10.35 -2.85 -5.59
C PRO A 221 8.81 -2.81 -5.57
N PHE A 222 8.23 -1.81 -4.91
CA PHE A 222 6.78 -1.59 -4.85
C PHE A 222 6.31 -0.54 -5.83
N TYR A 223 7.17 0.41 -6.20
CA TYR A 223 6.88 1.38 -7.24
C TYR A 223 7.95 1.31 -8.32
N MET A 224 7.58 0.69 -9.44
CA MET A 224 8.51 0.44 -10.53
C MET A 224 9.11 1.73 -11.06
N GLY A 225 10.41 1.68 -11.36
CA GLY A 225 11.20 2.84 -11.78
C GLY A 225 11.80 3.62 -10.61
N SER A 226 11.01 4.11 -9.66
CA SER A 226 11.52 4.90 -8.54
C SER A 226 12.26 4.05 -7.51
N ASP A 227 11.61 2.96 -7.06
CA ASP A 227 12.18 2.08 -6.02
C ASP A 227 13.26 1.19 -6.62
N GLU A 228 13.07 0.70 -7.86
CA GLU A 228 14.08 -0.11 -8.56
C GLU A 228 15.38 0.68 -8.74
N LYS A 229 15.29 1.97 -9.11
CA LYS A 229 16.48 2.82 -9.19
C LYS A 229 17.20 2.96 -7.85
N PHE A 230 16.46 3.19 -6.77
CA PHE A 230 17.06 3.29 -5.43
C PHE A 230 17.72 1.97 -5.00
N ILE A 231 17.08 0.83 -5.27
CA ILE A 231 17.66 -0.50 -5.05
C ILE A 231 18.96 -0.68 -5.85
N CYS A 232 18.98 -0.29 -7.13
CA CYS A 232 20.19 -0.35 -7.93
C CYS A 232 21.31 0.54 -7.38
N ASP A 233 21.01 1.74 -6.89
CA ASP A 233 22.01 2.62 -6.28
C ASP A 233 22.61 1.98 -5.01
N VAL A 234 21.79 1.32 -4.17
CA VAL A 234 22.25 0.55 -3.00
C VAL A 234 23.10 -0.65 -3.42
N GLN A 235 22.67 -1.44 -4.42
CA GLN A 235 23.44 -2.58 -4.92
C GLN A 235 24.79 -2.17 -5.53
N ASN A 236 24.82 -1.08 -6.28
CA ASN A 236 26.05 -0.55 -6.86
C ASN A 236 27.05 -0.13 -5.75
N PHE A 237 26.54 0.48 -4.68
CA PHE A 237 27.37 0.85 -3.54
C PHE A 237 27.90 -0.37 -2.76
N LEU A 238 27.10 -1.45 -2.71
CA LEU A 238 27.48 -2.76 -2.15
C LEU A 238 28.46 -3.55 -3.03
N GLY A 239 28.54 -3.23 -4.32
CA GLY A 239 29.22 -4.10 -5.29
C GLY A 239 28.52 -5.46 -5.44
N SER A 240 27.20 -5.54 -5.27
CA SER A 240 26.43 -6.78 -5.29
C SER A 240 25.37 -6.79 -6.40
N HIS A 241 24.96 -8.00 -6.81
CA HIS A 241 23.92 -8.23 -7.81
C HIS A 241 22.86 -9.20 -7.27
N ASP A 242 22.37 -8.93 -6.06
CA ASP A 242 21.33 -9.75 -5.47
C ASP A 242 20.03 -9.67 -6.30
N LYS A 243 19.21 -10.71 -6.20
CA LYS A 243 18.00 -10.84 -7.01
C LYS A 243 16.99 -9.72 -6.75
N ILE A 244 16.57 -9.03 -7.81
CA ILE A 244 15.42 -8.12 -7.81
C ILE A 244 14.23 -8.88 -8.37
N LEU A 245 13.19 -9.01 -7.55
CA LEU A 245 11.94 -9.71 -7.89
C LEU A 245 11.03 -8.80 -8.71
N ARG A 246 10.43 -9.35 -9.76
CA ARG A 246 9.52 -8.62 -10.66
C ARG A 246 8.21 -9.36 -10.82
N GLN A 247 7.10 -8.63 -10.72
CA GLN A 247 5.77 -9.15 -11.04
C GLN A 247 5.71 -9.65 -12.49
N GLY A 248 5.01 -10.76 -12.72
CA GLY A 248 4.88 -11.39 -14.04
C GLY A 248 6.10 -12.21 -14.47
N LYS A 249 7.21 -12.16 -13.71
CA LYS A 249 8.42 -12.94 -13.95
C LYS A 249 8.78 -13.84 -12.76
N ASP A 250 8.80 -13.26 -11.57
CA ASP A 250 9.24 -13.95 -10.34
C ASP A 250 8.06 -14.28 -9.43
N TYR A 251 6.96 -13.56 -9.55
CA TYR A 251 5.71 -13.78 -8.81
C TYR A 251 4.51 -13.18 -9.55
N GLU A 252 3.31 -13.66 -9.22
CA GLU A 252 2.03 -13.11 -9.65
C GLU A 252 1.32 -12.46 -8.45
N LEU A 253 0.32 -11.60 -8.72
CA LEU A 253 -0.40 -10.87 -7.65
C LEU A 253 -1.12 -11.79 -6.66
N ASP A 254 -1.61 -12.93 -7.11
CA ASP A 254 -2.31 -13.93 -6.28
C ASP A 254 -1.37 -14.80 -5.46
N THR A 255 -0.08 -14.84 -5.80
CA THR A 255 0.94 -15.62 -5.10
C THR A 255 1.84 -14.77 -4.18
N ILE A 256 1.68 -13.45 -4.17
CA ILE A 256 2.56 -12.55 -3.41
C ILE A 256 2.54 -12.83 -1.89
N ASP A 257 1.39 -13.17 -1.33
CA ASP A 257 1.28 -13.52 0.09
C ASP A 257 2.08 -14.80 0.41
N GLN A 258 2.05 -15.80 -0.48
CA GLN A 258 2.85 -17.02 -0.32
C GLN A 258 4.34 -16.73 -0.42
N LEU A 259 4.72 -15.92 -1.40
CA LEU A 259 6.12 -15.46 -1.56
C LEU A 259 6.56 -14.70 -0.32
N PHE A 260 5.75 -13.74 0.17
CA PHE A 260 6.12 -12.94 1.34
C PHE A 260 6.22 -13.80 2.59
N ALA A 261 5.28 -14.72 2.82
CA ALA A 261 5.30 -15.66 3.95
C ALA A 261 6.51 -16.61 3.92
N SER A 262 7.18 -16.78 2.78
CA SER A 262 8.36 -17.62 2.64
C SER A 262 9.66 -16.99 3.15
N TYR A 263 9.62 -15.72 3.54
CA TYR A 263 10.78 -15.02 4.12
C TYR A 263 10.81 -15.17 5.64
N ASP A 264 12.02 -15.23 6.19
CA ASP A 264 12.24 -15.28 7.62
C ASP A 264 12.11 -13.89 8.26
N ALA A 265 12.54 -12.85 7.52
CA ALA A 265 12.43 -11.46 7.96
C ALA A 265 12.37 -10.49 6.77
N GLY A 266 12.16 -9.19 7.06
CA GLY A 266 12.13 -8.14 6.06
C GLY A 266 12.73 -6.81 6.49
N ILE A 267 13.13 -5.99 5.50
CA ILE A 267 13.41 -4.55 5.65
C ILE A 267 12.39 -3.84 4.75
N CYS A 268 11.45 -3.13 5.34
CA CYS A 268 10.27 -2.60 4.67
C CYS A 268 10.15 -1.09 4.81
N MET A 269 10.04 -0.37 3.68
CA MET A 269 9.83 1.09 3.67
C MET A 269 8.44 1.48 3.18
N ARG A 270 7.90 0.82 2.14
CA ARG A 270 6.57 1.12 1.62
C ARG A 270 5.48 0.63 2.56
N PHE A 271 4.40 1.42 2.71
CA PHE A 271 3.26 1.04 3.53
C PHE A 271 2.77 -0.40 3.25
N HIS A 272 2.54 -0.75 1.98
CA HIS A 272 2.07 -2.09 1.64
C HIS A 272 3.13 -3.19 1.85
N SER A 273 4.42 -2.87 1.86
CA SER A 273 5.44 -3.87 2.24
C SER A 273 5.39 -4.17 3.74
N ILE A 274 5.17 -3.15 4.57
CA ILE A 274 4.96 -3.30 6.02
C ILE A 274 3.65 -4.06 6.28
N LEU A 275 2.58 -3.71 5.56
CA LEU A 275 1.30 -4.41 5.64
C LEU A 275 1.45 -5.90 5.31
N LEU A 276 2.14 -6.24 4.20
CA LEU A 276 2.42 -7.62 3.81
C LEU A 276 3.24 -8.36 4.87
N ALA A 277 4.24 -7.72 5.47
CA ALA A 277 5.05 -8.30 6.53
C ALA A 277 4.18 -8.65 7.75
N VAL A 278 3.37 -7.71 8.24
CA VAL A 278 2.45 -7.92 9.37
C VAL A 278 1.41 -8.99 9.03
N LYS A 279 0.78 -8.90 7.86
CA LYS A 279 -0.25 -9.84 7.40
C LYS A 279 0.24 -11.28 7.31
N ASN A 280 1.47 -11.47 6.87
CA ASN A 280 2.07 -12.78 6.64
C ASN A 280 2.99 -13.25 7.80
N ASN A 281 2.93 -12.57 8.96
CA ASN A 281 3.74 -12.88 10.14
C ASN A 281 5.25 -12.93 9.88
N VAL A 282 5.75 -12.02 9.02
CA VAL A 282 7.17 -11.86 8.71
C VAL A 282 7.72 -10.71 9.54
N PRO A 283 8.55 -10.97 10.55
CA PRO A 283 9.16 -9.89 11.33
C PRO A 283 9.93 -8.94 10.42
N CYS A 284 9.81 -7.63 10.64
CA CYS A 284 10.49 -6.68 9.79
C CYS A 284 11.02 -5.47 10.54
N LEU A 285 12.15 -4.95 10.09
CA LEU A 285 12.54 -3.58 10.32
C LEU A 285 11.69 -2.71 9.39
N ALA A 286 10.82 -1.87 9.95
CA ALA A 286 10.00 -0.94 9.21
C ALA A 286 10.58 0.48 9.26
N ILE A 287 10.92 1.06 8.11
CA ILE A 287 11.40 2.44 8.01
C ILE A 287 10.23 3.31 7.59
N CYS A 288 9.66 4.02 8.54
CA CYS A 288 8.44 4.82 8.39
C CYS A 288 8.78 6.24 7.93
N TYR A 289 8.61 6.53 6.65
CA TYR A 289 8.77 7.88 6.10
C TYR A 289 7.42 8.60 5.89
N ASP A 290 6.33 7.96 6.28
CA ASP A 290 4.98 8.53 6.27
C ASP A 290 4.16 8.09 7.49
N HIS A 291 3.16 8.89 7.81
CA HIS A 291 2.28 8.72 8.98
C HIS A 291 1.52 7.39 8.99
N LYS A 292 1.08 6.93 7.82
CA LYS A 292 0.25 5.71 7.70
C LYS A 292 1.03 4.46 8.08
N SER A 293 2.34 4.43 7.78
CA SER A 293 3.23 3.31 8.14
C SER A 293 3.46 3.26 9.65
N GLU A 294 3.70 4.41 10.28
CA GLU A 294 3.83 4.53 11.74
C GLU A 294 2.52 4.14 12.45
N GLN A 295 1.38 4.63 11.96
CA GLN A 295 0.07 4.32 12.52
C GLN A 295 -0.26 2.83 12.42
N LEU A 296 0.07 2.18 11.30
CA LEU A 296 -0.11 0.73 11.16
C LEU A 296 0.62 -0.05 12.25
N LEU A 297 1.89 0.28 12.49
CA LEU A 297 2.68 -0.37 13.54
C LEU A 297 2.13 -0.08 14.94
N GLN A 298 1.69 1.14 15.20
CA GLN A 298 1.09 1.53 16.46
C GLN A 298 -0.21 0.75 16.73
N GLU A 299 -1.11 0.66 15.74
CA GLU A 299 -2.36 -0.09 15.85
C GLU A 299 -2.13 -1.61 16.04
N ALA A 300 -1.04 -2.14 15.45
CA ALA A 300 -0.63 -3.53 15.58
C ALA A 300 0.11 -3.84 16.91
N GLY A 301 0.47 -2.80 17.70
CA GLY A 301 1.33 -2.95 18.88
C GLY A 301 2.76 -3.34 18.53
N LEU A 302 3.24 -2.92 17.36
CA LEU A 302 4.55 -3.26 16.77
C LEU A 302 5.46 -2.04 16.61
N SER A 303 5.22 -0.95 17.35
CA SER A 303 5.99 0.31 17.22
C SER A 303 7.50 0.12 17.44
N GLU A 304 7.90 -0.86 18.26
CA GLU A 304 9.30 -1.20 18.53
C GLU A 304 10.05 -1.82 17.34
N TYR A 305 9.33 -2.19 16.26
CA TYR A 305 9.88 -2.68 14.99
C TYR A 305 9.97 -1.58 13.93
N GLY A 306 9.59 -0.34 14.29
CA GLY A 306 9.58 0.81 13.41
C GLY A 306 10.63 1.85 13.74
N ILE A 307 11.19 2.48 12.71
CA ILE A 307 12.03 3.68 12.82
C ILE A 307 11.39 4.78 12.00
N ARG A 308 11.27 5.94 12.62
CA ARG A 308 10.81 7.14 11.94
C ARG A 308 11.92 7.74 11.09
N TYR A 309 11.64 7.99 9.83
CA TYR A 309 12.49 8.73 8.91
C TYR A 309 11.71 9.91 8.33
N GLY A 310 11.93 11.09 8.87
CA GLY A 310 11.29 12.32 8.43
C GLY A 310 12.08 13.03 7.34
N ILE A 311 11.40 13.56 6.35
CA ILE A 311 11.95 14.46 5.35
C ILE A 311 11.22 15.80 5.43
N ARG A 312 11.96 16.90 5.29
CA ARG A 312 11.42 18.27 5.44
C ARG A 312 10.23 18.57 4.54
N THR A 313 10.24 17.97 3.36
CA THR A 313 9.18 18.08 2.36
C THR A 313 8.03 17.11 2.59
N ASN A 314 8.21 16.16 3.52
CA ASN A 314 7.15 15.25 3.91
C ASN A 314 6.18 15.96 4.86
N GLU A 315 5.03 16.33 4.32
CA GLU A 315 3.98 17.02 5.05
C GLU A 315 3.42 16.23 6.23
N PHE A 316 3.63 14.94 6.27
CA PHE A 316 3.11 14.08 7.32
C PHE A 316 3.90 14.21 8.63
N PHE A 317 5.22 14.37 8.57
CA PHE A 317 6.03 14.46 9.78
C PHE A 317 6.33 15.92 10.21
N GLY A 318 6.33 16.87 9.28
CA GLY A 318 6.56 18.29 9.56
C GLY A 318 7.97 18.67 9.99
N GLU A 319 8.81 17.70 10.39
CA GLU A 319 10.17 17.89 10.88
C GLU A 319 11.14 16.98 10.15
N GLU A 320 12.40 17.43 10.04
CA GLU A 320 13.50 16.59 9.58
C GLU A 320 13.89 15.63 10.69
N CYS A 321 13.93 14.35 10.36
CA CYS A 321 14.32 13.30 11.27
C CYS A 321 15.23 12.33 10.51
N ASP A 322 16.52 12.36 10.84
CA ASP A 322 17.46 11.37 10.31
C ASP A 322 17.40 10.09 11.15
N MET A 323 17.71 8.96 10.52
CA MET A 323 17.78 7.70 11.25
C MET A 323 19.07 7.64 12.06
N ASP A 324 18.93 7.27 13.33
CA ASP A 324 20.05 6.90 14.18
C ASP A 324 20.54 5.49 13.82
N ASP A 325 21.82 5.35 13.48
CA ASP A 325 22.41 4.06 13.05
C ASP A 325 22.37 3.01 14.18
N THR A 326 22.47 3.43 15.43
CA THR A 326 22.39 2.52 16.60
C THR A 326 20.97 1.99 16.75
N LEU A 327 19.98 2.87 16.67
CA LEU A 327 18.57 2.48 16.73
C LEU A 327 18.20 1.58 15.54
N LEU A 328 18.72 1.89 14.35
CA LEU A 328 18.50 1.09 13.14
C LEU A 328 18.96 -0.37 13.33
N ARG A 329 20.17 -0.57 13.91
CA ARG A 329 20.68 -1.90 14.24
C ARG A 329 19.86 -2.59 15.32
N GLN A 330 19.52 -1.90 16.40
CA GLN A 330 18.72 -2.47 17.49
C GLN A 330 17.35 -2.98 17.00
N VAL A 331 16.69 -2.24 16.12
CA VAL A 331 15.41 -2.67 15.55
C VAL A 331 15.58 -3.84 14.59
N LEU A 332 16.65 -3.84 13.78
CA LEU A 332 16.99 -4.98 12.92
C LEU A 332 17.27 -6.23 13.76
N GLU A 333 18.12 -6.14 14.78
CA GLU A 333 18.43 -7.24 15.69
C GLU A 333 17.18 -7.82 16.36
N ARG A 334 16.25 -6.95 16.79
CA ARG A 334 14.95 -7.37 17.33
C ARG A 334 14.12 -8.15 16.29
N ALA A 335 14.06 -7.66 15.05
CA ALA A 335 13.32 -8.31 13.98
C ALA A 335 13.92 -9.69 13.61
N LEU A 336 15.24 -9.84 13.71
CA LEU A 336 15.94 -11.09 13.39
C LEU A 336 16.02 -12.06 14.59
N GLY A 337 16.01 -11.53 15.82
CA GLY A 337 16.30 -12.29 17.04
C GLY A 337 15.09 -13.03 17.63
N ASP A 338 13.92 -12.38 17.66
CA ASP A 338 12.71 -12.98 18.25
C ASP A 338 11.49 -12.86 17.32
N PRO A 339 11.34 -13.77 16.37
CA PRO A 339 10.17 -13.83 15.51
C PRO A 339 8.84 -14.00 16.24
N HIS A 340 8.83 -14.72 17.39
CA HIS A 340 7.63 -15.01 18.13
C HIS A 340 7.02 -13.77 18.78
N ALA A 341 7.84 -12.85 19.29
CA ALA A 341 7.37 -11.59 19.85
C ALA A 341 6.63 -10.74 18.80
N PHE A 342 7.13 -10.70 17.57
CA PHE A 342 6.44 -10.05 16.47
C PHE A 342 5.13 -10.76 16.10
N GLN A 343 5.20 -12.08 15.90
CA GLN A 343 4.08 -12.91 15.43
C GLN A 343 2.91 -12.94 16.41
N SER A 344 3.18 -12.94 17.71
CA SER A 344 2.17 -12.91 18.76
C SER A 344 1.26 -11.66 18.70
N LYS A 345 1.76 -10.55 18.18
CA LYS A 345 1.04 -9.29 17.98
C LYS A 345 0.44 -9.17 16.56
N ALA A 346 1.23 -9.55 15.56
CA ALA A 346 0.88 -9.40 14.16
C ALA A 346 -0.33 -10.27 13.76
N LEU A 347 -0.34 -11.55 14.16
CA LEU A 347 -1.39 -12.50 13.76
C LEU A 347 -2.79 -12.10 14.25
N PRO A 348 -3.01 -11.81 15.55
CA PRO A 348 -4.33 -11.38 16.01
C PRO A 348 -4.77 -10.05 15.37
N PHE A 349 -3.83 -9.15 15.11
CA PHE A 349 -4.13 -7.89 14.45
C PHE A 349 -4.57 -8.12 12.99
N ALA A 350 -3.84 -8.94 12.24
CA ALA A 350 -4.17 -9.29 10.86
C ALA A 350 -5.54 -9.97 10.75
N GLN A 351 -5.89 -10.88 11.70
CA GLN A 351 -7.19 -11.54 11.77
C GLN A 351 -8.33 -10.54 11.99
N ARG A 352 -8.18 -9.60 12.94
CA ARG A 352 -9.19 -8.55 13.17
C ARG A 352 -9.38 -7.65 11.95
N LYS A 353 -8.27 -7.22 11.31
CA LYS A 353 -8.35 -6.38 10.11
C LYS A 353 -8.94 -7.13 8.91
N HIS A 354 -8.61 -8.41 8.77
CA HIS A 354 -9.23 -9.27 7.74
C HIS A 354 -10.74 -9.29 7.90
N GLN A 355 -11.25 -9.61 9.11
CA GLN A 355 -12.70 -9.64 9.36
C GLN A 355 -13.35 -8.29 9.11
N ALA A 356 -12.73 -7.19 9.56
CA ALA A 356 -13.25 -5.83 9.35
C ALA A 356 -13.42 -5.49 7.86
N VAL A 357 -12.51 -5.95 6.99
CA VAL A 357 -12.65 -5.74 5.53
C VAL A 357 -13.74 -6.63 4.94
N ILE A 358 -13.90 -7.87 5.43
CA ILE A 358 -15.00 -8.74 5.01
C ILE A 358 -16.35 -8.08 5.33
N ASP A 359 -16.56 -7.70 6.59
CA ASP A 359 -17.77 -7.04 7.06
C ASP A 359 -18.06 -5.75 6.29
N ASN A 360 -17.02 -4.98 5.97
CA ASN A 360 -17.11 -3.76 5.16
C ASN A 360 -17.65 -4.05 3.74
N TYR A 361 -17.15 -5.10 3.08
CA TYR A 361 -17.67 -5.46 1.76
C TYR A 361 -19.11 -5.97 1.82
N GLU A 362 -19.48 -6.72 2.85
CA GLU A 362 -20.87 -7.16 3.05
C GLU A 362 -21.81 -5.96 3.21
N GLN A 363 -21.46 -4.97 4.05
CA GLN A 363 -22.23 -3.74 4.21
C GLN A 363 -22.30 -2.93 2.91
N LEU A 364 -21.17 -2.79 2.19
CA LEU A 364 -21.13 -2.07 0.92
C LEU A 364 -22.09 -2.67 -0.09
N PHE A 365 -22.14 -3.99 -0.21
CA PHE A 365 -22.99 -4.66 -1.19
C PHE A 365 -24.47 -4.78 -0.78
N GLN A 366 -24.82 -4.44 0.47
CA GLN A 366 -26.22 -4.24 0.87
C GLN A 366 -26.88 -3.03 0.19
N LEU A 367 -26.10 -2.09 -0.39
CA LEU A 367 -26.61 -0.99 -1.21
C LEU A 367 -27.17 -1.46 -2.57
N LEU A 368 -26.85 -2.66 -3.00
CA LEU A 368 -27.18 -3.20 -4.33
C LEU A 368 -28.44 -4.03 -4.33
#